data_7ec5269add8ef37cca2b69ad63ec0271
#
_entry.id   7ec5269add8ef37cca2b69ad63ec0271
#
_cell.length_a   1.000
_cell.length_b   1.000
_cell.length_c   1.000
_cell.angle_alpha   90.00
_cell.angle_beta   90.00
_cell.angle_gamma   90.00
#
_symmetry.space_group_name_H-M   'P 1'
#
loop_
_entity.id
_entity.type
_entity.pdbx_description
1 polymer ?
#
loop_
_entity_poly.entity_id
_entity_poly.type
_entity_poly.pdbx_seq_one_letter_code
_entity_poly.pdbx_strand_id
1 'polypeptide(L)'
;MSIIARKRSLSTISYKPKVKEFMDYMINGGEFIHFDVESTGLQHLTCKMVSCSAIKYRYEDGRFIEIARIDKFINPDMPIPEEAIQVHGITDEQVADCPYEWELFNDVLHDFFGDNPVVCGYNVKFDIKFLELLWLRESGIKFEPTMVLDVMKMVQEHLDLKSAKLENAANELGANVGIKFHSSIDDVLVSQRVMELLIPLYYDAKEPAKFRFNVLSVFYKYYSHKNERIYVNTYPESETYYDV
;
A
#
# COMPACT_ATOMS: atom_id res chain seq x y z
N MET A 1 18.80 -23.05 7.27
CA MET A 1 18.99 -22.62 5.86
C MET A 1 18.43 -21.24 5.74
N SER A 2 19.26 -20.25 5.50
CA SER A 2 18.88 -18.83 5.43
C SER A 2 17.97 -18.62 4.22
N ILE A 3 16.73 -18.17 4.47
CA ILE A 3 15.84 -17.65 3.44
C ILE A 3 16.26 -16.21 3.17
N ILE A 4 17.54 -16.03 2.93
CA ILE A 4 18.03 -14.77 2.39
C ILE A 4 17.81 -14.87 0.90
N ALA A 5 16.92 -14.00 0.42
CA ALA A 5 16.78 -13.58 -0.94
C ALA A 5 17.85 -14.14 -1.86
N ARG A 6 17.52 -15.05 -2.74
CA ARG A 6 18.33 -15.24 -3.94
C ARG A 6 18.19 -13.92 -4.73
N LYS A 7 19.15 -13.04 -4.53
CA LYS A 7 19.32 -11.85 -5.37
C LYS A 7 19.17 -12.30 -6.83
N ARG A 8 18.09 -11.90 -7.49
CA ARG A 8 18.10 -11.91 -8.94
C ARG A 8 19.23 -11.01 -9.38
N SER A 9 20.19 -11.56 -10.12
CA SER A 9 21.31 -10.84 -10.72
C SER A 9 20.81 -10.03 -11.92
N LEU A 10 20.02 -9.04 -11.67
CA LEU A 10 19.71 -7.98 -12.63
C LEU A 10 20.04 -6.69 -11.91
N SER A 11 20.71 -5.77 -12.57
CA SER A 11 21.12 -4.45 -12.13
C SER A 11 19.96 -3.58 -11.62
N THR A 12 19.30 -4.05 -10.57
CA THR A 12 18.22 -3.32 -9.92
C THR A 12 18.87 -2.37 -8.94
N ILE A 13 18.68 -1.09 -9.16
CA ILE A 13 19.02 -0.05 -8.19
C ILE A 13 18.29 -0.42 -6.90
N SER A 14 19.06 -0.62 -5.82
CA SER A 14 18.50 -0.99 -4.51
C SER A 14 17.44 0.04 -4.08
N TYR A 15 16.33 -0.44 -3.58
CA TYR A 15 15.23 0.38 -3.07
C TYR A 15 15.47 0.85 -1.61
N LYS A 16 16.51 0.32 -0.96
CA LYS A 16 16.90 0.63 0.42
C LYS A 16 16.97 2.13 0.74
N PRO A 17 17.57 3.01 -0.09
CA PRO A 17 17.61 4.45 0.20
C PRO A 17 16.21 5.07 0.33
N LYS A 18 15.28 4.70 -0.56
CA LYS A 18 13.91 5.22 -0.53
C LYS A 18 13.13 4.75 0.70
N VAL A 19 13.28 3.48 1.09
CA VAL A 19 12.64 2.95 2.30
C VAL A 19 13.20 3.64 3.54
N LYS A 20 14.52 3.87 3.60
CA LYS A 20 15.15 4.59 4.73
C LYS A 20 14.68 6.04 4.80
N GLU A 21 14.65 6.76 3.68
CA GLU A 21 14.15 8.14 3.59
C GLU A 21 12.69 8.23 4.08
N PHE A 22 11.84 7.32 3.60
CA PHE A 22 10.45 7.22 4.04
C PHE A 22 10.33 7.01 5.56
N MET A 23 11.10 6.06 6.10
CA MET A 23 11.04 5.78 7.52
C MET A 23 11.65 6.89 8.39
N ASP A 24 12.70 7.56 7.93
CA ASP A 24 13.25 8.72 8.62
C ASP A 24 12.21 9.85 8.69
N TYR A 25 11.46 10.07 7.61
CA TYR A 25 10.33 11.01 7.61
C TYR A 25 9.25 10.61 8.62
N MET A 26 8.87 9.32 8.65
CA MET A 26 7.83 8.83 9.55
C MET A 26 8.19 8.94 11.02
N ILE A 27 9.43 8.60 11.39
CA ILE A 27 9.92 8.71 12.79
C ILE A 27 9.93 10.15 13.27
N ASN A 28 10.13 11.10 12.38
CA ASN A 28 10.08 12.53 12.70
C ASN A 28 8.65 13.11 12.71
N GLY A 29 7.62 12.25 12.78
CA GLY A 29 6.22 12.65 12.90
C GLY A 29 5.52 12.89 11.55
N GLY A 30 6.12 12.43 10.46
CA GLY A 30 5.51 12.49 9.14
C GLY A 30 4.24 11.64 9.03
N GLU A 31 3.36 12.02 8.12
CA GLU A 31 2.15 11.28 7.76
C GLU A 31 2.23 10.86 6.30
N PHE A 32 1.68 9.70 5.97
CA PHE A 32 1.57 9.26 4.59
C PHE A 32 0.18 8.70 4.30
N ILE A 33 -0.15 8.64 3.02
CA ILE A 33 -1.39 8.07 2.53
C ILE A 33 -1.08 6.80 1.77
N HIS A 34 -1.59 5.68 2.26
CA HIS A 34 -1.60 4.42 1.53
C HIS A 34 -2.91 4.34 0.77
N PHE A 35 -2.87 4.17 -0.54
CA PHE A 35 -4.08 4.21 -1.36
C PHE A 35 -4.02 3.27 -2.55
N ASP A 36 -5.19 2.99 -3.07
CA ASP A 36 -5.44 2.14 -4.22
C ASP A 36 -6.68 2.63 -4.97
N VAL A 37 -6.73 2.48 -6.29
CA VAL A 37 -7.89 2.81 -7.12
C VAL A 37 -8.27 1.64 -8.02
N GLU A 38 -9.57 1.43 -8.19
CA GLU A 38 -10.08 0.61 -9.27
C GLU A 38 -10.57 1.49 -10.41
N SER A 39 -10.49 0.99 -11.63
CA SER A 39 -10.77 1.79 -12.82
C SER A 39 -11.45 1.01 -13.93
N THR A 40 -12.06 1.72 -14.89
CA THR A 40 -12.68 1.12 -16.08
C THR A 40 -11.66 0.49 -17.04
N GLY A 41 -10.36 0.54 -16.72
CA GLY A 41 -9.30 -0.10 -17.51
C GLY A 41 -7.93 0.55 -17.30
N LEU A 42 -6.94 0.10 -18.06
CA LEU A 42 -5.53 0.43 -17.82
C LEU A 42 -5.06 1.77 -18.42
N GLN A 43 -5.85 2.37 -19.29
CA GLN A 43 -5.47 3.56 -20.06
C GLN A 43 -5.98 4.83 -19.39
N HIS A 44 -5.21 5.41 -18.48
CA HIS A 44 -5.63 6.54 -17.64
C HIS A 44 -6.07 7.81 -18.41
N LEU A 45 -5.73 7.96 -19.71
CA LEU A 45 -6.24 9.07 -20.53
C LEU A 45 -7.68 8.85 -21.00
N THR A 46 -8.15 7.62 -21.07
CA THR A 46 -9.47 7.24 -21.58
C THR A 46 -10.33 6.49 -20.59
N CYS A 47 -9.72 5.97 -19.52
CA CYS A 47 -10.39 5.27 -18.44
C CYS A 47 -10.63 6.20 -17.24
N LYS A 48 -11.57 5.82 -16.40
CA LYS A 48 -12.02 6.54 -15.22
C LYS A 48 -11.89 5.71 -13.97
N MET A 49 -11.78 6.32 -12.81
CA MET A 49 -11.87 5.61 -11.54
C MET A 49 -13.29 5.13 -11.28
N VAL A 50 -13.42 3.95 -10.70
CA VAL A 50 -14.70 3.38 -10.20
C VAL A 50 -14.68 3.22 -8.68
N SER A 51 -13.49 3.25 -8.06
CA SER A 51 -13.33 3.40 -6.61
C SER A 51 -12.00 4.07 -6.27
N CYS A 52 -11.96 4.68 -5.10
CA CYS A 52 -10.73 5.18 -4.49
C CYS A 52 -10.79 4.90 -3.00
N SER A 53 -9.83 4.13 -2.50
CA SER A 53 -9.66 3.84 -1.09
C SER A 53 -8.29 4.34 -0.63
N ALA A 54 -8.28 5.05 0.49
CA ALA A 54 -7.05 5.60 1.04
C ALA A 54 -7.10 5.63 2.57
N ILE A 55 -5.98 5.33 3.19
CA ILE A 55 -5.81 5.41 4.63
C ILE A 55 -4.60 6.29 4.92
N LYS A 56 -4.80 7.30 5.75
CA LYS A 56 -3.72 8.15 6.25
C LYS A 56 -3.17 7.55 7.53
N TYR A 57 -1.85 7.38 7.55
CA TYR A 57 -1.14 6.78 8.67
C TYR A 57 -0.13 7.75 9.27
N ARG A 58 0.10 7.60 10.57
CA ARG A 58 1.22 8.16 11.32
C ARG A 58 1.96 7.05 12.05
N TYR A 59 3.26 7.23 12.24
CA TYR A 59 4.07 6.28 12.99
C TYR A 59 4.21 6.75 14.44
N GLU A 60 3.71 5.94 15.39
CA GLU A 60 3.74 6.20 16.83
C GLU A 60 4.09 4.91 17.58
N ASP A 61 4.99 5.00 18.53
CA ASP A 61 5.36 3.90 19.45
C ASP A 61 5.67 2.55 18.75
N GLY A 62 6.31 2.62 17.59
CA GLY A 62 6.70 1.42 16.86
C GLY A 62 5.65 0.87 15.89
N ARG A 63 4.55 1.58 15.65
CA ARG A 63 3.42 1.15 14.81
C ARG A 63 2.97 2.24 13.86
N PHE A 64 2.35 1.84 12.77
CA PHE A 64 1.56 2.73 11.94
C PHE A 64 0.13 2.81 12.48
N ILE A 65 -0.27 3.99 12.89
CA ILE A 65 -1.60 4.28 13.43
C ILE A 65 -2.43 4.93 12.32
N GLU A 66 -3.59 4.34 12.04
CA GLU A 66 -4.57 4.94 11.14
C GLU A 66 -5.15 6.20 11.79
N ILE A 67 -5.09 7.34 11.09
CA ILE A 67 -5.61 8.62 11.56
C ILE A 67 -6.78 9.15 10.74
N ALA A 68 -6.94 8.70 9.51
CA ALA A 68 -8.08 9.02 8.66
C ALA A 68 -8.25 7.99 7.55
N ARG A 69 -9.47 7.81 7.05
CA ARG A 69 -9.79 6.88 5.97
C ARG A 69 -10.82 7.46 5.01
N ILE A 70 -10.63 7.18 3.75
CA ILE A 70 -11.69 7.24 2.73
C ILE A 70 -11.80 5.87 2.05
N ASP A 71 -13.04 5.50 1.70
CA ASP A 71 -13.37 4.31 0.95
C ASP A 71 -14.63 4.64 0.15
N LYS A 72 -14.48 4.91 -1.15
CA LYS A 72 -15.53 5.48 -1.97
C LYS A 72 -15.64 4.81 -3.32
N PHE A 73 -16.86 4.43 -3.67
CA PHE A 73 -17.22 4.16 -5.05
C PHE A 73 -17.41 5.47 -5.82
N ILE A 74 -17.19 5.40 -7.12
CA ILE A 74 -17.20 6.54 -8.03
C ILE A 74 -17.99 6.16 -9.28
N ASN A 75 -18.94 6.99 -9.68
CA ASN A 75 -19.60 6.85 -10.96
C ASN A 75 -18.62 7.32 -12.06
N PRO A 76 -18.16 6.45 -12.96
CA PRO A 76 -17.19 6.83 -14.00
C PRO A 76 -17.81 7.65 -15.13
N ASP A 77 -19.13 7.85 -15.16
CA ASP A 77 -19.87 8.50 -16.27
C ASP A 77 -19.63 7.81 -17.63
N MET A 78 -19.42 6.52 -17.61
CA MET A 78 -19.23 5.65 -18.76
C MET A 78 -19.45 4.18 -18.37
N PRO A 79 -19.86 3.31 -19.32
CA PRO A 79 -19.97 1.88 -19.02
C PRO A 79 -18.65 1.27 -18.55
N ILE A 80 -18.72 0.42 -17.53
CA ILE A 80 -17.56 -0.33 -17.03
C ILE A 80 -17.40 -1.58 -17.92
N PRO A 81 -16.25 -1.74 -18.61
CA PRO A 81 -16.01 -2.91 -19.44
C PRO A 81 -16.04 -4.21 -18.64
N GLU A 82 -16.56 -5.26 -19.23
CA GLU A 82 -16.68 -6.58 -18.61
C GLU A 82 -15.33 -7.10 -18.08
N GLU A 83 -14.24 -6.83 -18.80
CA GLU A 83 -12.89 -7.22 -18.39
C GLU A 83 -12.45 -6.53 -17.09
N ALA A 84 -12.90 -5.31 -16.85
CA ALA A 84 -12.64 -4.58 -15.63
C ALA A 84 -13.51 -5.12 -14.48
N ILE A 85 -14.82 -5.37 -14.74
CA ILE A 85 -15.73 -5.99 -13.77
C ILE A 85 -15.19 -7.36 -13.32
N GLN A 86 -14.64 -8.16 -14.22
CA GLN A 86 -14.04 -9.46 -13.88
C GLN A 86 -12.83 -9.35 -12.96
N VAL A 87 -12.14 -8.19 -12.93
CA VAL A 87 -11.00 -7.94 -12.03
C VAL A 87 -11.47 -7.49 -10.66
N HIS A 88 -12.22 -6.39 -10.58
CA HIS A 88 -12.56 -5.75 -9.30
C HIS A 88 -14.00 -6.04 -8.81
N GLY A 89 -14.87 -6.59 -9.67
CA GLY A 89 -16.24 -6.97 -9.32
C GLY A 89 -17.23 -5.80 -9.16
N ILE A 90 -16.83 -4.57 -9.48
CA ILE A 90 -17.69 -3.38 -9.37
C ILE A 90 -18.48 -3.25 -10.68
N THR A 91 -19.80 -3.19 -10.58
CA THR A 91 -20.71 -3.10 -11.73
C THR A 91 -21.29 -1.70 -11.90
N ASP A 92 -21.82 -1.41 -13.11
CA ASP A 92 -22.49 -0.14 -13.38
C ASP A 92 -23.63 0.15 -12.40
N GLU A 93 -24.39 -0.89 -11.99
CA GLU A 93 -25.48 -0.74 -11.05
C GLU A 93 -25.01 -0.33 -9.65
N GLN A 94 -23.84 -0.81 -9.24
CA GLN A 94 -23.27 -0.48 -7.92
C GLN A 94 -22.82 0.97 -7.82
N VAL A 95 -22.42 1.57 -8.93
CA VAL A 95 -21.89 2.94 -8.97
C VAL A 95 -22.87 3.96 -9.54
N ALA A 96 -24.05 3.53 -10.01
CA ALA A 96 -25.01 4.40 -10.69
C ALA A 96 -25.40 5.64 -9.88
N ASP A 97 -25.59 5.49 -8.57
CA ASP A 97 -25.98 6.57 -7.66
C ASP A 97 -24.78 7.14 -6.86
N CYS A 98 -23.54 6.75 -7.23
CA CYS A 98 -22.33 7.26 -6.58
C CYS A 98 -21.92 8.63 -7.16
N PRO A 99 -21.14 9.42 -6.39
CA PRO A 99 -20.63 10.69 -6.89
C PRO A 99 -19.70 10.50 -8.10
N TYR A 100 -19.69 11.46 -8.99
CA TYR A 100 -18.72 11.54 -10.08
C TYR A 100 -17.32 11.89 -9.54
N GLU A 101 -16.27 11.65 -10.34
CA GLU A 101 -14.88 11.98 -9.95
C GLU A 101 -14.72 13.44 -9.50
N TRP A 102 -15.34 14.40 -10.21
CA TRP A 102 -15.24 15.83 -9.90
C TRP A 102 -15.98 16.20 -8.60
N GLU A 103 -17.11 15.55 -8.31
CA GLU A 103 -17.84 15.76 -7.05
C GLU A 103 -17.00 15.25 -5.88
N LEU A 104 -16.49 14.01 -6.00
CA LEU A 104 -15.66 13.43 -4.97
C LEU A 104 -14.34 14.19 -4.76
N PHE A 105 -13.77 14.76 -5.83
CA PHE A 105 -12.60 15.62 -5.74
C PHE A 105 -12.88 16.82 -4.85
N ASN A 106 -13.96 17.56 -5.12
CA ASN A 106 -14.31 18.76 -4.37
C ASN A 106 -14.76 18.46 -2.92
N ASP A 107 -15.44 17.34 -2.71
CA ASP A 107 -16.04 17.02 -1.42
C ASP A 107 -15.02 16.45 -0.42
N VAL A 108 -14.06 15.64 -0.89
CA VAL A 108 -13.19 14.91 0.04
C VAL A 108 -11.77 14.66 -0.47
N LEU A 109 -11.54 14.34 -1.76
CA LEU A 109 -10.22 13.89 -2.19
C LEU A 109 -9.16 14.99 -2.09
N HIS A 110 -9.51 16.22 -2.51
CA HIS A 110 -8.57 17.34 -2.48
C HIS A 110 -8.08 17.64 -1.06
N ASP A 111 -8.99 17.69 -0.09
CA ASP A 111 -8.63 17.96 1.31
C ASP A 111 -7.90 16.78 1.96
N PHE A 112 -8.25 15.56 1.57
CA PHE A 112 -7.61 14.36 2.12
C PHE A 112 -6.17 14.19 1.63
N PHE A 113 -5.93 14.33 0.33
CA PHE A 113 -4.60 14.13 -0.24
C PHE A 113 -3.74 15.40 -0.18
N GLY A 114 -4.30 16.57 -0.47
CA GLY A 114 -3.53 17.78 -0.76
C GLY A 114 -2.77 17.67 -2.09
N ASP A 115 -1.97 18.68 -2.43
CA ASP A 115 -1.25 18.75 -3.71
C ASP A 115 0.08 17.97 -3.71
N ASN A 116 0.73 17.91 -2.56
CA ASN A 116 2.09 17.38 -2.41
C ASN A 116 2.18 16.34 -1.29
N PRO A 117 1.39 15.26 -1.31
CA PRO A 117 1.37 14.27 -0.24
C PRO A 117 2.62 13.39 -0.23
N VAL A 118 2.84 12.70 0.89
CA VAL A 118 3.65 11.48 0.93
C VAL A 118 2.71 10.31 0.70
N VAL A 119 3.00 9.48 -0.29
CA VAL A 119 2.11 8.39 -0.68
C VAL A 119 2.79 7.03 -0.74
N CYS A 120 2.01 6.00 -0.50
CA CYS A 120 2.39 4.60 -0.59
C CYS A 120 1.29 3.80 -1.29
N GLY A 121 1.64 2.68 -1.88
CA GLY A 121 0.69 1.73 -2.47
C GLY A 121 1.38 0.58 -3.19
N TYR A 122 0.61 -0.35 -3.70
CA TYR A 122 1.13 -1.50 -4.46
C TYR A 122 1.11 -1.21 -5.95
N ASN A 123 2.28 -1.07 -6.59
CA ASN A 123 2.39 -0.56 -7.96
C ASN A 123 1.81 0.85 -8.11
N VAL A 124 1.93 1.63 -7.08
CA VAL A 124 1.25 2.92 -6.84
C VAL A 124 1.42 3.96 -7.96
N LYS A 125 2.37 3.77 -8.85
CA LYS A 125 2.53 4.65 -10.03
C LYS A 125 1.34 4.59 -10.98
N PHE A 126 0.65 3.44 -11.02
CA PHE A 126 -0.58 3.29 -11.78
C PHE A 126 -1.66 4.21 -11.20
N ASP A 127 -1.88 4.14 -9.91
CA ASP A 127 -2.90 4.89 -9.17
C ASP A 127 -2.64 6.40 -9.19
N ILE A 128 -1.37 6.80 -9.00
CA ILE A 128 -0.94 8.20 -9.08
C ILE A 128 -1.36 8.84 -10.40
N LYS A 129 -1.33 8.11 -11.52
CA LYS A 129 -1.70 8.65 -12.82
C LYS A 129 -3.16 9.06 -12.92
N PHE A 130 -4.07 8.36 -12.28
CA PHE A 130 -5.47 8.77 -12.20
C PHE A 130 -5.63 10.05 -11.37
N LEU A 131 -4.95 10.13 -10.23
CA LEU A 131 -4.97 11.35 -9.41
C LEU A 131 -4.31 12.55 -10.11
N GLU A 132 -3.18 12.36 -10.80
CA GLU A 132 -2.53 13.42 -11.59
C GLU A 132 -3.50 14.04 -12.61
N LEU A 133 -4.26 13.21 -13.32
CA LEU A 133 -5.23 13.68 -14.31
C LEU A 133 -6.45 14.33 -13.66
N LEU A 134 -6.92 13.78 -12.55
CA LEU A 134 -8.03 14.36 -11.80
C LEU A 134 -7.65 15.75 -11.27
N TRP A 135 -6.52 15.91 -10.58
CA TRP A 135 -6.05 17.21 -10.08
C TRP A 135 -5.87 18.22 -11.16
N LEU A 136 -5.21 17.86 -12.26
CA LEU A 136 -4.99 18.75 -13.39
C LEU A 136 -6.31 19.25 -13.99
N ARG A 137 -7.30 18.37 -14.09
CA ARG A 137 -8.60 18.67 -14.68
C ARG A 137 -9.44 19.58 -13.77
N GLU A 138 -9.49 19.26 -12.45
CA GLU A 138 -10.42 19.93 -11.54
C GLU A 138 -9.84 21.20 -10.90
N SER A 139 -8.54 21.23 -10.58
CA SER A 139 -7.90 22.39 -9.94
C SER A 139 -6.92 23.16 -10.84
N GLY A 140 -6.50 22.56 -11.94
CA GLY A 140 -5.40 23.10 -12.74
C GLY A 140 -4.02 22.99 -12.06
N ILE A 141 -3.95 22.40 -10.89
CA ILE A 141 -2.73 22.17 -10.12
C ILE A 141 -2.24 20.74 -10.38
N LYS A 142 -0.95 20.55 -10.37
CA LYS A 142 -0.38 19.22 -10.55
C LYS A 142 -0.36 18.47 -9.21
N PHE A 143 -0.84 17.24 -9.21
CA PHE A 143 -0.64 16.33 -8.10
C PHE A 143 0.81 15.83 -8.13
N GLU A 144 1.64 16.32 -7.20
CA GLU A 144 3.07 15.99 -7.13
C GLU A 144 3.44 15.45 -5.76
N PRO A 145 3.29 14.14 -5.52
CA PRO A 145 3.73 13.56 -4.25
C PRO A 145 5.19 13.88 -3.96
N THR A 146 5.46 14.41 -2.76
CA THR A 146 6.82 14.73 -2.30
C THR A 146 7.67 13.48 -2.09
N MET A 147 6.99 12.38 -1.71
CA MET A 147 7.63 11.07 -1.56
C MET A 147 6.66 9.96 -2.02
N VAL A 148 7.20 8.96 -2.68
CA VAL A 148 6.45 7.80 -3.17
C VAL A 148 7.14 6.52 -2.73
N LEU A 149 6.45 5.68 -1.93
CA LEU A 149 6.90 4.35 -1.59
C LEU A 149 6.06 3.29 -2.34
N ASP A 150 6.69 2.51 -3.19
CA ASP A 150 6.06 1.46 -3.98
C ASP A 150 6.34 0.09 -3.35
N VAL A 151 5.34 -0.51 -2.72
CA VAL A 151 5.46 -1.79 -2.01
C VAL A 151 5.79 -2.93 -2.96
N MET A 152 5.31 -2.90 -4.21
CA MET A 152 5.71 -3.91 -5.20
C MET A 152 7.21 -3.91 -5.46
N LYS A 153 7.88 -2.75 -5.40
CA LYS A 153 9.35 -2.67 -5.51
C LYS A 153 10.05 -3.33 -4.34
N MET A 154 9.51 -3.17 -3.13
CA MET A 154 10.03 -3.85 -1.95
C MET A 154 9.89 -5.37 -2.08
N VAL A 155 8.73 -5.84 -2.56
CA VAL A 155 8.49 -7.26 -2.88
C VAL A 155 9.50 -7.79 -3.90
N GLN A 156 9.69 -7.08 -5.01
CA GLN A 156 10.63 -7.48 -6.06
C GLN A 156 12.08 -7.53 -5.60
N GLU A 157 12.46 -6.72 -4.62
CA GLU A 157 13.83 -6.73 -4.05
C GLU A 157 14.05 -7.88 -3.08
N HIS A 158 13.05 -8.26 -2.29
CA HIS A 158 13.23 -9.20 -1.17
C HIS A 158 12.62 -10.58 -1.37
N LEU A 159 11.62 -10.73 -2.24
CA LEU A 159 10.94 -12.00 -2.44
C LEU A 159 11.26 -12.60 -3.82
N ASP A 160 11.57 -13.90 -3.83
CA ASP A 160 11.80 -14.65 -5.08
C ASP A 160 10.47 -15.27 -5.57
N LEU A 161 9.58 -14.40 -6.06
CA LEU A 161 8.28 -14.81 -6.57
C LEU A 161 8.27 -14.91 -8.10
N LYS A 162 7.51 -15.86 -8.64
CA LYS A 162 7.26 -15.96 -10.10
C LYS A 162 6.52 -14.74 -10.63
N SER A 163 5.68 -14.14 -9.79
CA SER A 163 4.93 -12.92 -10.08
C SER A 163 4.81 -12.08 -8.81
N ALA A 164 5.14 -10.80 -8.92
CA ALA A 164 5.03 -9.85 -7.82
C ALA A 164 3.61 -9.25 -7.72
N LYS A 165 2.55 -10.03 -7.96
CA LYS A 165 1.17 -9.62 -7.64
C LYS A 165 1.00 -9.54 -6.14
N LEU A 166 0.14 -8.62 -5.66
CA LEU A 166 -0.14 -8.42 -4.24
C LEU A 166 -0.56 -9.71 -3.55
N GLU A 167 -1.48 -10.46 -4.15
CA GLU A 167 -1.94 -11.76 -3.65
C GLU A 167 -0.79 -12.74 -3.40
N ASN A 168 0.15 -12.85 -4.36
CA ASN A 168 1.29 -13.75 -4.21
C ASN A 168 2.24 -13.32 -3.09
N ALA A 169 2.48 -12.01 -2.97
CA ALA A 169 3.30 -11.46 -1.91
C ALA A 169 2.63 -11.64 -0.54
N ALA A 170 1.34 -11.37 -0.45
CA ALA A 170 0.56 -11.56 0.77
C ALA A 170 0.52 -13.02 1.22
N ASN A 171 0.31 -13.95 0.28
CA ASN A 171 0.33 -15.39 0.56
C ASN A 171 1.73 -15.84 1.06
N GLU A 172 2.79 -15.38 0.40
CA GLU A 172 4.18 -15.71 0.78
C GLU A 172 4.53 -15.20 2.18
N LEU A 173 4.03 -14.03 2.56
CA LEU A 173 4.29 -13.37 3.83
C LEU A 173 3.26 -13.71 4.92
N GLY A 174 2.15 -14.40 4.58
CA GLY A 174 1.05 -14.65 5.51
C GLY A 174 0.25 -13.37 5.87
N ALA A 175 0.24 -12.39 4.97
CA ALA A 175 -0.42 -11.10 5.18
C ALA A 175 -1.91 -11.08 4.78
N ASN A 176 -2.46 -12.17 4.23
CA ASN A 176 -3.78 -12.26 3.60
C ASN A 176 -4.92 -12.70 4.52
N VAL A 177 -4.75 -12.62 5.84
CA VAL A 177 -5.75 -13.13 6.80
C VAL A 177 -7.03 -12.29 6.75
N GLY A 178 -8.13 -12.95 6.40
CA GLY A 178 -9.49 -12.36 6.44
C GLY A 178 -9.80 -11.35 5.34
N ILE A 179 -9.13 -11.40 4.18
CA ILE A 179 -9.19 -10.38 3.14
C ILE A 179 -9.70 -10.94 1.80
N LYS A 180 -10.47 -10.12 1.10
CA LYS A 180 -10.92 -10.35 -0.26
C LYS A 180 -10.12 -9.46 -1.21
N PHE A 181 -9.22 -10.04 -2.00
CA PHE A 181 -8.49 -9.30 -3.04
C PHE A 181 -9.43 -8.69 -4.09
N HIS A 182 -8.96 -7.62 -4.72
CA HIS A 182 -9.69 -6.82 -5.72
C HIS A 182 -10.87 -6.01 -5.13
N SER A 183 -10.68 -5.58 -3.89
CA SER A 183 -11.41 -4.49 -3.27
C SER A 183 -10.37 -3.46 -2.89
N SER A 184 -10.47 -2.24 -3.39
CA SER A 184 -9.41 -1.23 -3.19
C SER A 184 -9.05 -1.01 -1.72
N ILE A 185 -10.02 -1.05 -0.80
CA ILE A 185 -9.72 -0.91 0.63
C ILE A 185 -8.99 -2.13 1.21
N ASP A 186 -9.38 -3.34 0.79
CA ASP A 186 -8.71 -4.56 1.23
C ASP A 186 -7.28 -4.63 0.68
N ASP A 187 -7.07 -4.19 -0.57
CA ASP A 187 -5.75 -4.13 -1.19
C ASP A 187 -4.85 -3.09 -0.51
N VAL A 188 -5.38 -1.95 -0.06
CA VAL A 188 -4.67 -0.99 0.81
C VAL A 188 -4.23 -1.66 2.11
N LEU A 189 -5.14 -2.36 2.81
CA LEU A 189 -4.84 -3.00 4.09
C LEU A 189 -3.81 -4.13 3.96
N VAL A 190 -3.93 -4.94 2.91
CA VAL A 190 -2.96 -6.01 2.62
C VAL A 190 -1.61 -5.44 2.25
N SER A 191 -1.59 -4.46 1.36
CA SER A 191 -0.35 -3.82 0.93
C SER A 191 0.37 -3.14 2.11
N GLN A 192 -0.38 -2.52 3.04
CA GLN A 192 0.17 -1.99 4.28
C GLN A 192 0.85 -3.09 5.11
N ARG A 193 0.19 -4.24 5.32
CA ARG A 193 0.77 -5.37 6.05
C ARG A 193 2.03 -5.92 5.37
N VAL A 194 2.00 -6.04 4.04
CA VAL A 194 3.16 -6.47 3.24
C VAL A 194 4.33 -5.49 3.43
N MET A 195 4.07 -4.19 3.37
CA MET A 195 5.07 -3.14 3.62
C MET A 195 5.69 -3.28 5.01
N GLU A 196 4.87 -3.39 6.04
CA GLU A 196 5.32 -3.52 7.43
C GLU A 196 6.21 -4.76 7.64
N LEU A 197 5.88 -5.88 6.98
CA LEU A 197 6.68 -7.10 7.03
C LEU A 197 8.02 -6.98 6.29
N LEU A 198 8.10 -6.14 5.27
CA LEU A 198 9.30 -5.96 4.46
C LEU A 198 10.25 -4.87 4.98
N ILE A 199 9.74 -3.82 5.63
CA ILE A 199 10.57 -2.73 6.16
C ILE A 199 11.76 -3.23 6.98
N PRO A 200 11.60 -4.18 7.91
CA PRO A 200 12.69 -4.70 8.72
C PRO A 200 13.86 -5.28 7.90
N LEU A 201 13.59 -5.80 6.71
CA LEU A 201 14.62 -6.41 5.85
C LEU A 201 15.62 -5.37 5.30
N TYR A 202 15.32 -4.08 5.41
CA TYR A 202 16.19 -2.99 5.00
C TYR A 202 17.17 -2.54 6.09
N TYR A 203 17.04 -3.07 7.32
CA TYR A 203 17.85 -2.68 8.47
C TYR A 203 18.69 -3.84 8.96
N ASP A 204 19.96 -3.55 9.25
CA ASP A 204 20.85 -4.52 9.88
C ASP A 204 20.56 -4.57 11.39
N ALA A 205 20.68 -5.75 12.01
CA ALA A 205 20.50 -5.95 13.45
C ALA A 205 21.43 -5.08 14.34
N LYS A 206 22.43 -4.45 13.71
CA LYS A 206 23.41 -3.56 14.36
C LYS A 206 23.10 -2.07 14.17
N GLU A 207 22.08 -1.71 13.41
CA GLU A 207 21.70 -0.30 13.29
C GLU A 207 21.08 0.19 14.61
N PRO A 208 21.50 1.37 15.11
CA PRO A 208 21.12 1.80 16.45
C PRO A 208 19.61 1.98 16.54
N ALA A 209 19.10 1.73 17.74
CA ALA A 209 17.72 1.63 18.17
C ALA A 209 16.78 2.85 17.92
N LYS A 210 17.09 3.72 16.97
CA LYS A 210 16.12 4.68 16.40
C LYS A 210 14.92 3.98 15.78
N PHE A 211 15.13 2.75 15.36
CA PHE A 211 14.15 1.78 14.89
C PHE A 211 13.88 0.74 15.96
N ARG A 212 13.19 1.10 17.00
CA ARG A 212 12.38 0.12 17.71
C ARG A 212 11.02 0.02 17.04
N PHE A 213 11.05 -0.33 15.78
CA PHE A 213 10.01 -1.14 15.24
C PHE A 213 9.90 -2.32 16.19
N ASN A 214 8.73 -2.83 16.40
CA ASN A 214 8.61 -4.20 16.81
C ASN A 214 9.07 -5.12 15.65
N VAL A 215 10.21 -4.75 15.07
CA VAL A 215 10.92 -5.47 13.99
C VAL A 215 11.04 -6.92 14.37
N LEU A 216 11.29 -7.19 15.65
CA LEU A 216 11.38 -8.54 16.15
C LEU A 216 10.03 -9.25 16.04
N SER A 217 8.91 -8.67 16.41
CA SER A 217 7.62 -9.34 16.35
C SER A 217 7.15 -9.59 14.91
N VAL A 218 7.36 -8.62 14.01
CA VAL A 218 7.05 -8.76 12.58
C VAL A 218 7.98 -9.80 11.95
N PHE A 219 9.28 -9.71 12.20
CA PHE A 219 10.28 -10.65 11.71
C PHE A 219 10.03 -12.07 12.23
N TYR A 220 9.62 -12.20 13.47
CA TYR A 220 9.34 -13.49 14.09
C TYR A 220 8.03 -14.10 13.59
N LYS A 221 6.98 -13.33 13.37
CA LYS A 221 5.77 -13.87 12.76
C LYS A 221 6.02 -14.39 11.34
N TYR A 222 6.77 -13.69 10.54
CA TYR A 222 7.16 -14.15 9.20
C TYR A 222 7.99 -15.44 9.24
N TYR A 223 8.99 -15.52 10.11
CA TYR A 223 9.83 -16.72 10.23
C TYR A 223 9.12 -17.87 10.94
N SER A 224 8.28 -17.63 11.94
CA SER A 224 7.51 -18.68 12.61
C SER A 224 6.47 -19.32 11.71
N HIS A 225 5.91 -18.57 10.77
CA HIS A 225 4.96 -19.11 9.79
C HIS A 225 5.63 -20.05 8.77
N LYS A 226 6.91 -19.84 8.44
CA LYS A 226 7.67 -20.70 7.51
C LYS A 226 8.46 -21.83 8.17
N ASN A 227 8.86 -21.66 9.40
CA ASN A 227 9.68 -22.63 10.13
C ASN A 227 9.06 -22.85 11.50
N GLU A 228 8.26 -23.86 11.68
CA GLU A 228 7.52 -24.24 12.89
C GLU A 228 8.31 -24.24 14.24
N ARG A 229 9.49 -23.63 14.32
CA ARG A 229 10.39 -23.65 15.46
C ARG A 229 11.15 -22.33 15.68
N ILE A 230 10.47 -21.25 15.95
CA ILE A 230 11.16 -20.11 16.55
C ILE A 230 10.42 -19.71 17.82
N TYR A 231 10.99 -20.15 18.95
CA TYR A 231 10.59 -19.65 20.26
C TYR A 231 11.12 -18.24 20.43
N VAL A 232 10.25 -17.33 20.67
CA VAL A 232 10.62 -15.98 21.03
C VAL A 232 10.00 -15.64 22.35
N ASN A 233 10.82 -15.13 23.24
CA ASN A 233 10.32 -14.39 24.37
C ASN A 233 9.62 -13.14 23.82
N THR A 234 8.33 -13.23 23.73
CA THR A 234 7.45 -12.17 23.27
C THR A 234 7.52 -11.01 24.25
N TYR A 235 7.74 -9.82 23.71
CA TYR A 235 7.36 -8.64 24.45
C TYR A 235 5.83 -8.66 24.58
N PRO A 236 5.27 -8.45 25.77
CA PRO A 236 3.83 -8.60 26.04
C PRO A 236 2.92 -7.72 25.19
N GLU A 237 3.46 -6.71 24.54
CA GLU A 237 2.71 -5.73 23.73
C GLU A 237 2.53 -6.12 22.26
N SER A 238 3.13 -7.24 21.83
CA SER A 238 3.05 -7.67 20.42
C SER A 238 1.83 -8.54 20.10
N GLU A 239 1.12 -9.02 21.11
CA GLU A 239 -0.01 -9.95 20.92
C GLU A 239 -1.26 -9.29 20.33
N THR A 240 -1.39 -7.99 20.44
CA THR A 240 -2.60 -7.28 19.99
C THR A 240 -2.62 -6.87 18.51
N TYR A 241 -1.51 -7.00 17.81
CA TYR A 241 -1.41 -6.44 16.44
C TYR A 241 -1.80 -7.42 15.34
N TYR A 242 -1.96 -8.70 15.65
CA TYR A 242 -2.28 -9.72 14.67
C TYR A 242 -3.30 -10.76 15.12
N ASP A 243 -4.00 -10.52 16.22
CA ASP A 243 -5.18 -11.29 16.58
C ASP A 243 -6.42 -10.68 15.90
N VAL A 244 -6.56 -10.94 14.62
CA VAL A 244 -7.86 -10.98 13.92
C VAL A 244 -7.79 -12.05 12.86
#